data_621e7cfdb30304c3b394f513adefa319
#
_entry.id   621e7cfdb30304c3b394f513adefa319
#
_cell.length_a   1.000
_cell.length_b   1.000
_cell.length_c   1.000
_cell.angle_alpha   90.00
_cell.angle_beta   90.00
_cell.angle_gamma   90.00
#
_symmetry.space_group_name_H-M   'P 1'
#
loop_
_entity.id
_entity.type
_entity.pdbx_description
1 polymer ?
#
loop_
_entity_poly.entity_id
_entity_poly.type
_entity_poly.pdbx_seq_one_letter_code
_entity_poly.pdbx_strand_id
1 'polypeptide(L)'
;MRKRIVAAAMLLCLLTGCGKSNVTIADLRDMEVEKYVTLPDYKNMEIQRQAKIEITDADVKSYINSKVNAVSELHEPTGTVENGDVVNIDYAGTIDGTAFEGGTAQSQLLEIGSGSFIEGFEEGLVGANVGETKELSLQFPENYRSADVAGKDCVFAVKINYILSELTDENVGLVDPGYQSADAYREDAGIMLRNYAQYQYERTLKSYIATSLIAGCTYEEVPESLVEDYRNSLQTDFENEAAAAGVSLEQYMANTYYISADSIEDGLDAAALRCAKEGLALQAIANAEGISVSDEELDETIAGYTSSDDAEEELDKESVRVSLLYDKVYSFLVEIYGE
;
A
#
# COMPACT_ATOMS: atom_id res chain seq x y z
N MET A 1 -17.36 -11.58 -2.94
CA MET A 1 -15.92 -11.63 -2.54
C MET A 1 -15.66 -10.42 -1.63
N ARG A 2 -15.32 -10.67 -0.37
CA ARG A 2 -15.16 -9.62 0.66
C ARG A 2 -13.95 -8.74 0.32
N LYS A 3 -14.18 -7.48 0.00
CA LYS A 3 -13.11 -6.48 -0.07
C LYS A 3 -12.59 -6.25 1.34
N ARG A 4 -11.48 -6.89 1.68
CA ARG A 4 -10.74 -6.58 2.91
C ARG A 4 -10.02 -5.25 2.69
N ILE A 5 -10.57 -4.19 3.21
CA ILE A 5 -9.83 -2.94 3.42
C ILE A 5 -8.98 -3.19 4.66
N VAL A 6 -7.74 -3.62 4.46
CA VAL A 6 -6.73 -3.63 5.52
C VAL A 6 -6.19 -2.22 5.61
N ALA A 7 -6.74 -1.44 6.53
CA ALA A 7 -6.20 -0.14 6.89
C ALA A 7 -4.89 -0.37 7.64
N ALA A 8 -3.78 0.09 7.08
CA ALA A 8 -2.50 0.15 7.78
C ALA A 8 -2.53 1.30 8.80
N ALA A 9 -2.91 0.98 10.01
CA ALA A 9 -3.28 1.91 11.08
C ALA A 9 -2.09 2.48 11.86
N MET A 10 -0.92 2.70 11.29
CA MET A 10 0.21 3.26 12.06
C MET A 10 0.70 4.64 11.65
N LEU A 11 -0.01 5.35 10.77
CA LEU A 11 0.49 6.67 10.38
C LEU A 11 -0.55 7.78 10.25
N LEU A 12 -1.80 7.49 10.38
CA LEU A 12 -2.86 8.44 10.61
C LEU A 12 -3.73 7.86 11.73
N CYS A 13 -3.91 8.60 12.80
CA CYS A 13 -4.97 8.34 13.75
C CYS A 13 -6.31 8.57 13.05
N LEU A 14 -6.68 7.66 12.14
CA LEU A 14 -8.00 7.63 11.55
C LEU A 14 -8.88 6.88 12.55
N LEU A 15 -9.65 7.64 13.28
CA LEU A 15 -10.61 7.15 14.25
C LEU A 15 -11.73 6.39 13.53
N THR A 16 -11.67 5.08 13.62
CA THR A 16 -12.83 4.22 13.39
C THR A 16 -13.05 3.45 14.69
N GLY A 17 -13.68 4.07 15.65
CA GLY A 17 -13.96 3.44 16.95
C GLY A 17 -15.29 3.90 17.52
N CYS A 18 -16.24 3.00 17.60
CA CYS A 18 -17.42 3.11 18.47
C CYS A 18 -17.02 2.69 19.88
N GLY A 19 -16.76 3.66 20.77
CA GLY A 19 -16.57 3.41 22.19
C GLY A 19 -17.07 4.60 22.99
N LYS A 20 -17.97 4.38 23.95
CA LYS A 20 -18.51 5.43 24.83
C LYS A 20 -17.43 5.85 25.81
N SER A 21 -16.75 6.97 25.59
CA SER A 21 -15.98 7.69 26.58
C SER A 21 -16.56 9.09 26.79
N ASN A 22 -16.46 9.61 28.02
CA ASN A 22 -17.11 10.85 28.46
C ASN A 22 -16.31 12.12 28.14
N VAL A 23 -15.20 12.03 27.46
CA VAL A 23 -14.43 13.16 26.94
C VAL A 23 -14.09 12.80 25.50
N THR A 24 -14.72 13.45 24.58
CA THR A 24 -14.57 13.10 23.17
C THR A 24 -13.52 13.97 22.54
N ILE A 25 -12.76 13.39 21.64
CA ILE A 25 -11.93 14.09 20.66
C ILE A 25 -12.73 15.23 19.99
N ALA A 26 -14.05 15.14 19.99
CA ALA A 26 -15.01 16.19 19.63
C ALA A 26 -14.83 17.51 20.38
N ASP A 27 -14.35 17.48 21.63
CA ASP A 27 -14.11 18.68 22.41
C ASP A 27 -12.99 19.55 21.83
N LEU A 28 -12.09 18.99 21.00
CA LEU A 28 -11.06 19.77 20.31
C LEU A 28 -11.63 20.92 19.49
N ARG A 29 -12.79 20.76 18.89
CA ARG A 29 -13.47 21.81 18.11
C ARG A 29 -13.86 23.01 18.99
N ASP A 30 -14.29 22.75 20.21
CA ASP A 30 -14.81 23.76 21.14
C ASP A 30 -13.75 24.26 22.13
N MET A 31 -12.54 23.67 22.07
CA MET A 31 -11.37 24.09 22.86
C MET A 31 -10.64 25.28 22.25
N GLU A 32 -10.10 26.12 23.10
CA GLU A 32 -9.11 27.13 22.68
C GLU A 32 -7.73 26.47 22.50
N VAL A 33 -7.60 25.64 21.42
CA VAL A 33 -6.41 24.79 21.18
C VAL A 33 -5.11 25.59 21.10
N GLU A 34 -5.19 26.88 20.75
CA GLU A 34 -4.06 27.81 20.68
C GLU A 34 -3.41 28.06 22.06
N LYS A 35 -4.06 27.68 23.15
CA LYS A 35 -3.45 27.68 24.49
C LYS A 35 -2.52 26.49 24.74
N TYR A 36 -2.64 25.44 23.96
CA TYR A 36 -1.92 24.17 24.12
C TYR A 36 -0.88 23.93 23.05
N VAL A 37 -1.02 24.57 21.88
CA VAL A 37 -0.11 24.41 20.77
C VAL A 37 0.20 25.73 20.07
N THR A 38 1.47 25.97 19.80
CA THR A 38 1.93 27.03 18.89
C THR A 38 2.43 26.37 17.60
N LEU A 39 1.78 26.71 16.49
CA LEU A 39 2.11 26.17 15.18
C LEU A 39 3.45 26.71 14.65
N PRO A 40 4.25 25.92 13.91
CA PRO A 40 5.36 26.42 13.11
C PRO A 40 4.82 27.20 11.90
N ASP A 41 5.72 27.68 11.05
CA ASP A 41 5.34 28.11 9.70
C ASP A 41 4.99 26.87 8.85
N TYR A 42 3.80 26.32 9.10
CA TYR A 42 3.33 25.05 8.50
C TYR A 42 3.12 25.12 6.99
N LYS A 43 3.24 26.30 6.37
CA LYS A 43 3.21 26.44 4.91
C LYS A 43 4.60 26.35 4.27
N ASN A 44 5.68 26.42 5.07
CA ASN A 44 7.06 26.43 4.62
C ASN A 44 7.95 25.45 5.42
N MET A 45 7.40 24.33 5.88
CA MET A 45 8.20 23.31 6.57
C MET A 45 9.12 22.55 5.59
N GLU A 46 10.28 22.11 6.08
CA GLU A 46 11.08 21.12 5.38
C GLU A 46 10.42 19.75 5.51
N ILE A 47 9.87 19.23 4.41
CA ILE A 47 9.22 17.92 4.35
C ILE A 47 10.09 16.95 3.57
N GLN A 48 10.36 15.79 4.15
CA GLN A 48 10.95 14.69 3.39
C GLN A 48 9.98 14.29 2.26
N ARG A 49 10.48 14.23 1.03
CA ARG A 49 9.65 13.86 -0.13
C ARG A 49 10.12 12.52 -0.70
N GLN A 50 9.17 11.68 -1.00
CA GLN A 50 9.39 10.50 -1.83
C GLN A 50 9.08 10.85 -3.28
N ALA A 51 9.82 10.29 -4.23
CA ALA A 51 9.48 10.45 -5.65
C ALA A 51 8.12 9.82 -5.95
N LYS A 52 7.30 10.49 -6.77
CA LYS A 52 6.06 9.91 -7.30
C LYS A 52 6.42 8.70 -8.17
N ILE A 53 5.69 7.61 -8.01
CA ILE A 53 5.81 6.44 -8.87
C ILE A 53 4.95 6.70 -10.10
N GLU A 54 5.58 6.82 -11.26
CA GLU A 54 4.88 6.90 -12.54
C GLU A 54 4.54 5.49 -13.02
N ILE A 55 3.27 5.23 -13.26
CA ILE A 55 2.80 3.94 -13.80
C ILE A 55 2.93 3.98 -15.31
N THR A 56 3.79 3.12 -15.82
CA THR A 56 4.07 2.95 -17.25
C THR A 56 3.15 1.90 -17.89
N ASP A 57 3.12 1.86 -19.23
CA ASP A 57 2.42 0.80 -19.96
C ASP A 57 2.99 -0.60 -19.64
N ALA A 58 4.28 -0.69 -19.33
CA ALA A 58 4.92 -1.93 -18.91
C ALA A 58 4.40 -2.42 -17.55
N ASP A 59 4.13 -1.50 -16.61
CA ASP A 59 3.54 -1.85 -15.32
C ASP A 59 2.11 -2.38 -15.49
N VAL A 60 1.32 -1.72 -16.36
CA VAL A 60 -0.04 -2.18 -16.69
C VAL A 60 0.00 -3.56 -17.34
N LYS A 61 0.90 -3.78 -18.30
CA LYS A 61 1.10 -5.08 -18.95
C LYS A 61 1.50 -6.15 -17.94
N SER A 62 2.44 -5.86 -17.06
CA SER A 62 2.87 -6.78 -15.99
C SER A 62 1.72 -7.16 -15.05
N TYR A 63 0.91 -6.17 -14.64
CA TYR A 63 -0.29 -6.42 -13.84
C TYR A 63 -1.28 -7.33 -14.56
N ILE A 64 -1.58 -7.07 -15.83
CA ILE A 64 -2.49 -7.88 -16.64
C ILE A 64 -1.95 -9.30 -16.80
N ASN A 65 -0.68 -9.47 -17.11
CA ASN A 65 -0.05 -10.78 -17.22
C ASN A 65 -0.16 -11.57 -15.91
N SER A 66 -0.05 -10.90 -14.75
CA SER A 66 -0.28 -11.54 -13.46
C SER A 66 -1.71 -12.03 -13.26
N LYS A 67 -2.71 -11.32 -13.83
CA LYS A 67 -4.12 -11.70 -13.78
C LYS A 67 -4.42 -12.84 -14.74
N VAL A 68 -3.89 -12.79 -15.96
CA VAL A 68 -3.98 -13.89 -16.94
C VAL A 68 -3.33 -15.15 -16.37
N ASN A 69 -2.18 -15.01 -15.74
CA ASN A 69 -1.47 -16.13 -15.10
C ASN A 69 -2.25 -16.80 -13.95
N ALA A 70 -3.18 -16.10 -13.33
CA ALA A 70 -4.04 -16.67 -12.29
C ALA A 70 -5.17 -17.57 -12.86
N VAL A 71 -5.35 -17.57 -14.17
CA VAL A 71 -6.42 -18.31 -14.88
C VAL A 71 -5.79 -19.46 -15.67
N SER A 72 -5.97 -20.69 -15.19
CA SER A 72 -5.34 -21.88 -15.77
C SER A 72 -5.76 -22.17 -17.21
N GLU A 73 -6.97 -21.77 -17.58
CA GLU A 73 -7.51 -21.91 -18.94
C GLU A 73 -6.78 -21.03 -19.97
N LEU A 74 -6.00 -20.04 -19.50
CA LEU A 74 -5.19 -19.16 -20.32
C LEU A 74 -3.71 -19.57 -20.36
N HIS A 75 -3.40 -20.77 -19.85
CA HIS A 75 -2.08 -21.39 -19.97
C HIS A 75 -2.04 -22.29 -21.19
N GLU A 76 -1.21 -21.97 -22.19
CA GLU A 76 -1.00 -22.81 -23.35
C GLU A 76 0.00 -23.92 -22.99
N PRO A 77 -0.50 -25.17 -22.84
CA PRO A 77 0.33 -26.28 -22.35
C PRO A 77 1.23 -26.88 -23.44
N THR A 78 1.13 -26.40 -24.66
CA THR A 78 1.92 -26.80 -25.82
C THR A 78 2.22 -25.56 -26.66
N GLY A 79 3.30 -25.60 -27.41
CA GLY A 79 3.70 -24.49 -28.29
C GLY A 79 5.21 -24.34 -28.31
N THR A 80 5.67 -23.48 -29.18
CA THR A 80 7.07 -23.10 -29.34
C THR A 80 7.20 -21.63 -28.96
N VAL A 81 8.15 -21.32 -28.11
CA VAL A 81 8.39 -19.97 -27.61
C VAL A 81 8.84 -19.04 -28.74
N GLU A 82 8.17 -17.93 -28.89
CA GLU A 82 8.46 -16.87 -29.85
C GLU A 82 8.83 -15.57 -29.12
N ASN A 83 9.42 -14.64 -29.87
CA ASN A 83 9.73 -13.31 -29.31
C ASN A 83 8.43 -12.52 -29.04
N GLY A 84 8.30 -11.96 -27.86
CA GLY A 84 7.09 -11.27 -27.40
C GLY A 84 6.17 -12.15 -26.55
N ASP A 85 6.35 -13.47 -26.53
CA ASP A 85 5.60 -14.36 -25.66
C ASP A 85 5.88 -14.07 -24.18
N VAL A 86 4.87 -14.26 -23.35
CA VAL A 86 5.03 -14.31 -21.90
C VAL A 86 5.00 -15.76 -21.47
N VAL A 87 6.15 -16.24 -21.01
CA VAL A 87 6.32 -17.64 -20.58
C VAL A 87 6.39 -17.75 -19.06
N ASN A 88 5.89 -18.85 -18.53
CA ASN A 88 6.13 -19.25 -17.15
C ASN A 88 7.27 -20.25 -17.12
N ILE A 89 8.32 -19.94 -16.36
CA ILE A 89 9.55 -20.73 -16.31
C ILE A 89 9.94 -21.11 -14.88
N ASP A 90 10.62 -22.25 -14.76
CA ASP A 90 11.47 -22.57 -13.62
C ASP A 90 12.92 -22.49 -14.09
N TYR A 91 13.78 -21.87 -13.30
CA TYR A 91 15.20 -21.84 -13.63
C TYR A 91 16.10 -22.15 -12.44
N ALA A 92 17.26 -22.73 -12.72
CA ALA A 92 18.33 -22.98 -11.76
C ALA A 92 19.68 -22.64 -12.40
N GLY A 93 20.35 -21.62 -11.85
CA GLY A 93 21.64 -21.12 -12.30
C GLY A 93 22.78 -21.63 -11.43
N THR A 94 23.90 -21.95 -12.05
CA THR A 94 25.15 -22.35 -11.40
C THR A 94 26.36 -21.60 -11.96
N ILE A 95 27.32 -21.34 -11.11
CA ILE A 95 28.67 -20.87 -11.46
C ILE A 95 29.66 -21.95 -11.02
N ASP A 96 30.48 -22.46 -11.90
CA ASP A 96 31.41 -23.58 -11.65
C ASP A 96 30.68 -24.80 -11.02
N GLY A 97 29.43 -25.05 -11.42
CA GLY A 97 28.60 -26.15 -10.91
C GLY A 97 27.98 -25.90 -9.51
N THR A 98 28.19 -24.73 -8.94
CA THR A 98 27.65 -24.36 -7.62
C THR A 98 26.50 -23.34 -7.76
N ALA A 99 25.35 -23.59 -7.13
CA ALA A 99 24.23 -22.65 -7.10
C ALA A 99 24.63 -21.35 -6.40
N PHE A 100 24.08 -20.22 -6.84
CA PHE A 100 24.34 -18.91 -6.27
C PHE A 100 23.03 -18.22 -5.86
N GLU A 101 23.12 -17.23 -4.96
CA GLU A 101 21.96 -16.48 -4.47
C GLU A 101 21.26 -15.72 -5.61
N GLY A 102 19.93 -15.87 -5.71
CA GLY A 102 19.13 -15.30 -6.80
C GLY A 102 19.20 -16.07 -8.11
N GLY A 103 19.99 -17.16 -8.20
CA GLY A 103 20.11 -17.99 -9.40
C GLY A 103 18.98 -18.98 -9.60
N THR A 104 18.02 -19.12 -8.68
CA THR A 104 16.94 -20.11 -8.76
C THR A 104 15.58 -19.47 -8.50
N ALA A 105 14.60 -19.77 -9.35
CA ALA A 105 13.20 -19.43 -9.12
C ALA A 105 12.27 -20.49 -9.74
N GLN A 106 11.04 -20.53 -9.26
CA GLN A 106 9.95 -21.34 -9.80
C GLN A 106 8.77 -20.46 -10.17
N SER A 107 8.04 -20.86 -11.20
CA SER A 107 6.83 -20.18 -11.69
C SER A 107 7.06 -18.68 -11.98
N GLN A 108 8.24 -18.34 -12.47
CA GLN A 108 8.58 -16.96 -12.84
C GLN A 108 7.98 -16.63 -14.21
N LEU A 109 7.25 -15.51 -14.29
CA LEU A 109 6.81 -14.94 -15.57
C LEU A 109 7.96 -14.19 -16.22
N LEU A 110 8.14 -14.41 -17.52
CA LEU A 110 9.14 -13.74 -18.33
C LEU A 110 8.56 -13.40 -19.71
N GLU A 111 8.60 -12.15 -20.11
CA GLU A 111 8.35 -11.73 -21.48
C GLU A 111 9.63 -11.86 -22.30
N ILE A 112 9.59 -12.65 -23.36
CA ILE A 112 10.74 -12.89 -24.24
C ILE A 112 11.01 -11.64 -25.07
N GLY A 113 12.22 -11.11 -24.96
CA GLY A 113 12.65 -9.85 -25.59
C GLY A 113 12.49 -8.62 -24.69
N SER A 114 12.11 -8.79 -23.42
CA SER A 114 12.00 -7.69 -22.47
C SER A 114 13.33 -7.11 -22.00
N GLY A 115 14.42 -7.91 -22.08
CA GLY A 115 15.72 -7.54 -21.54
C GLY A 115 15.78 -7.57 -20.00
N SER A 116 14.87 -8.27 -19.36
CA SER A 116 14.80 -8.39 -17.89
C SER A 116 15.87 -9.30 -17.31
N PHE A 117 16.41 -10.20 -18.13
CA PHE A 117 17.47 -11.13 -17.78
C PHE A 117 18.81 -10.73 -18.43
N ILE A 118 19.88 -11.42 -18.06
CA ILE A 118 21.19 -11.19 -18.67
C ILE A 118 21.18 -11.57 -20.16
N GLU A 119 22.05 -10.93 -20.93
CA GLU A 119 22.18 -11.12 -22.38
C GLU A 119 22.26 -12.60 -22.74
N GLY A 120 21.50 -13.01 -23.74
CA GLY A 120 21.43 -14.38 -24.25
C GLY A 120 20.46 -15.31 -23.52
N PHE A 121 19.90 -14.89 -22.35
CA PHE A 121 18.96 -15.72 -21.60
C PHE A 121 17.63 -15.86 -22.35
N GLU A 122 17.00 -14.74 -22.70
CA GLU A 122 15.70 -14.71 -23.37
C GLU A 122 15.80 -15.21 -24.79
N GLU A 123 16.83 -14.80 -25.54
CA GLU A 123 17.12 -15.26 -26.89
C GLU A 123 17.37 -16.77 -26.95
N GLY A 124 17.99 -17.34 -25.92
CA GLY A 124 18.26 -18.78 -25.82
C GLY A 124 17.00 -19.62 -25.62
N LEU A 125 15.89 -19.01 -25.20
CA LEU A 125 14.60 -19.68 -25.04
C LEU A 125 13.76 -19.66 -26.31
N VAL A 126 14.00 -18.75 -27.25
CA VAL A 126 13.28 -18.70 -28.53
C VAL A 126 13.46 -20.04 -29.27
N GLY A 127 12.36 -20.58 -29.77
CA GLY A 127 12.32 -21.90 -30.46
C GLY A 127 12.30 -23.12 -29.52
N ALA A 128 12.32 -22.90 -28.19
CA ALA A 128 12.10 -24.00 -27.23
C ALA A 128 10.61 -24.37 -27.15
N ASN A 129 10.32 -25.64 -26.85
CA ASN A 129 8.94 -26.08 -26.69
C ASN A 129 8.49 -26.03 -25.23
N VAL A 130 7.20 -25.81 -25.02
CA VAL A 130 6.60 -25.99 -23.69
C VAL A 130 6.90 -27.39 -23.15
N GLY A 131 7.28 -27.49 -21.87
CA GLY A 131 7.73 -28.71 -21.22
C GLY A 131 9.20 -29.03 -21.41
N GLU A 132 9.90 -28.37 -22.34
CA GLU A 132 11.35 -28.53 -22.55
C GLU A 132 12.16 -27.88 -21.43
N THR A 133 13.32 -28.46 -21.11
CA THR A 133 14.35 -27.84 -20.30
C THR A 133 15.54 -27.50 -21.18
N LYS A 134 15.84 -26.20 -21.29
CA LYS A 134 17.02 -25.65 -22.01
C LYS A 134 18.15 -25.44 -21.05
N GLU A 135 19.36 -25.78 -21.48
CA GLU A 135 20.58 -25.39 -20.79
C GLU A 135 21.20 -24.21 -21.53
N LEU A 136 21.40 -23.09 -20.83
CA LEU A 136 21.93 -21.84 -21.34
C LEU A 136 23.27 -21.57 -20.69
N SER A 137 24.35 -21.50 -21.52
CA SER A 137 25.67 -21.09 -21.07
C SER A 137 25.86 -19.61 -21.35
N LEU A 138 25.94 -18.80 -20.31
CA LEU A 138 25.91 -17.35 -20.36
C LEU A 138 27.03 -16.74 -19.51
N GLN A 139 27.22 -15.42 -19.62
CA GLN A 139 28.14 -14.67 -18.79
C GLN A 139 27.45 -13.47 -18.17
N PHE A 140 27.64 -13.25 -16.87
CA PHE A 140 27.18 -12.03 -16.21
C PHE A 140 27.98 -10.82 -16.73
N PRO A 141 27.30 -9.66 -16.94
CA PRO A 141 28.00 -8.42 -17.28
C PRO A 141 29.04 -8.04 -16.21
N GLU A 142 30.16 -7.43 -16.63
CA GLU A 142 31.20 -6.95 -15.69
C GLU A 142 30.66 -5.94 -14.66
N ASN A 143 29.64 -5.15 -15.03
CA ASN A 143 29.00 -4.14 -14.19
C ASN A 143 27.71 -4.64 -13.54
N TYR A 144 27.55 -5.97 -13.40
CA TYR A 144 26.34 -6.51 -12.75
C TYR A 144 26.26 -6.07 -11.29
N ARG A 145 25.02 -5.81 -10.83
CA ARG A 145 24.76 -5.22 -9.48
C ARG A 145 25.34 -6.03 -8.31
N SER A 146 25.46 -7.34 -8.46
CA SER A 146 26.09 -8.22 -7.47
C SER A 146 27.53 -8.49 -7.88
N ALA A 147 28.48 -7.99 -7.10
CA ALA A 147 29.92 -8.20 -7.33
C ALA A 147 30.33 -9.68 -7.26
N ASP A 148 29.54 -10.51 -6.57
CA ASP A 148 29.84 -11.93 -6.38
C ASP A 148 29.68 -12.73 -7.67
N VAL A 149 28.89 -12.26 -8.62
CA VAL A 149 28.62 -12.93 -9.90
C VAL A 149 29.07 -12.13 -11.11
N ALA A 150 29.38 -10.82 -10.97
CA ALA A 150 29.82 -9.96 -12.08
C ALA A 150 30.98 -10.57 -12.87
N GLY A 151 30.87 -10.57 -14.20
CA GLY A 151 31.88 -11.08 -15.15
C GLY A 151 32.04 -12.61 -15.16
N LYS A 152 31.33 -13.36 -14.34
CA LYS A 152 31.46 -14.82 -14.25
C LYS A 152 30.62 -15.54 -15.29
N ASP A 153 31.18 -16.64 -15.80
CA ASP A 153 30.44 -17.58 -16.61
C ASP A 153 29.44 -18.35 -15.73
N CYS A 154 28.23 -18.59 -16.26
CA CYS A 154 27.17 -19.30 -15.58
C CYS A 154 26.42 -20.23 -16.51
N VAL A 155 25.75 -21.22 -15.95
CA VAL A 155 24.91 -22.15 -16.69
C VAL A 155 23.52 -22.13 -16.01
N PHE A 156 22.48 -21.87 -16.79
CA PHE A 156 21.09 -21.95 -16.37
C PHE A 156 20.38 -23.14 -17.00
N ALA A 157 19.79 -23.99 -16.18
CA ALA A 157 18.78 -24.95 -16.63
C ALA A 157 17.40 -24.29 -16.50
N VAL A 158 16.74 -24.05 -17.64
CA VAL A 158 15.45 -23.34 -17.70
C VAL A 158 14.38 -24.26 -18.27
N LYS A 159 13.36 -24.56 -17.46
CA LYS A 159 12.19 -25.32 -17.87
C LYS A 159 11.06 -24.36 -18.24
N ILE A 160 10.44 -24.58 -19.41
CA ILE A 160 9.28 -23.82 -19.86
C ILE A 160 8.03 -24.58 -19.40
N ASN A 161 7.25 -23.98 -18.48
CA ASN A 161 6.07 -24.62 -17.93
C ASN A 161 4.86 -24.46 -18.86
N TYR A 162 4.63 -23.24 -19.38
CA TYR A 162 3.57 -22.88 -20.34
C TYR A 162 3.83 -21.50 -20.93
N ILE A 163 3.11 -21.17 -21.99
CA ILE A 163 3.01 -19.80 -22.55
C ILE A 163 1.69 -19.22 -22.09
N LEU A 164 1.64 -17.93 -21.73
CA LEU A 164 0.38 -17.25 -21.45
C LEU A 164 -0.31 -16.88 -22.76
N SER A 165 -1.61 -17.17 -22.83
CA SER A 165 -2.45 -16.67 -23.92
C SER A 165 -2.51 -15.13 -23.86
N GLU A 166 -2.52 -14.50 -25.02
CA GLU A 166 -2.77 -13.06 -25.11
C GLU A 166 -4.20 -12.74 -24.60
N LEU A 167 -4.35 -11.65 -23.86
CA LEU A 167 -5.66 -11.17 -23.43
C LEU A 167 -6.39 -10.54 -24.61
N THR A 168 -7.56 -11.09 -24.94
CA THR A 168 -8.43 -10.68 -26.07
C THR A 168 -9.86 -10.45 -25.57
N ASP A 169 -10.72 -9.86 -26.42
CA ASP A 169 -12.14 -9.70 -26.12
C ASP A 169 -12.86 -11.05 -25.93
N GLU A 170 -12.33 -12.13 -26.51
CA GLU A 170 -12.93 -13.47 -26.42
C GLU A 170 -12.65 -14.12 -25.05
N ASN A 171 -11.54 -13.78 -24.41
CA ASN A 171 -11.09 -14.43 -23.17
C ASN A 171 -11.02 -13.52 -21.94
N VAL A 172 -11.19 -12.20 -22.09
CA VAL A 172 -11.14 -11.26 -20.96
C VAL A 172 -12.16 -11.60 -19.88
N GLY A 173 -13.32 -12.12 -20.24
CA GLY A 173 -14.35 -12.59 -19.30
C GLY A 173 -13.92 -13.74 -18.39
N LEU A 174 -12.85 -14.47 -18.74
CA LEU A 174 -12.25 -15.49 -17.85
C LEU A 174 -11.42 -14.83 -16.74
N VAL A 175 -10.81 -13.68 -17.04
CA VAL A 175 -10.03 -12.90 -16.07
C VAL A 175 -10.94 -12.09 -15.15
N ASP A 176 -11.92 -11.40 -15.75
CA ASP A 176 -12.94 -10.64 -15.03
C ASP A 176 -14.27 -10.69 -15.81
N PRO A 177 -15.32 -11.36 -15.27
CA PRO A 177 -16.62 -11.48 -15.92
C PRO A 177 -17.35 -10.15 -16.15
N GLY A 178 -16.89 -9.06 -15.54
CA GLY A 178 -17.44 -7.70 -15.75
C GLY A 178 -17.05 -7.09 -17.09
N TYR A 179 -16.06 -7.66 -17.80
CA TYR A 179 -15.54 -7.12 -19.06
C TYR A 179 -15.89 -7.97 -20.26
N GLN A 180 -16.10 -7.29 -21.38
CA GLN A 180 -16.27 -7.87 -22.72
C GLN A 180 -15.25 -7.30 -23.73
N SER A 181 -14.41 -6.38 -23.31
CA SER A 181 -13.33 -5.80 -24.09
C SER A 181 -12.02 -5.84 -23.31
N ALA A 182 -10.99 -6.43 -23.91
CA ALA A 182 -9.65 -6.46 -23.37
C ALA A 182 -9.04 -5.06 -23.25
N ASP A 183 -9.34 -4.18 -24.18
CA ASP A 183 -8.82 -2.80 -24.14
C ASP A 183 -9.47 -2.00 -23.01
N ALA A 184 -10.79 -2.14 -22.78
CA ALA A 184 -11.45 -1.52 -21.62
C ALA A 184 -10.86 -2.02 -20.30
N TYR A 185 -10.58 -3.33 -20.18
CA TYR A 185 -9.93 -3.89 -19.01
C TYR A 185 -8.50 -3.34 -18.80
N ARG A 186 -7.73 -3.16 -19.89
CA ARG A 186 -6.38 -2.55 -19.84
C ARG A 186 -6.43 -1.09 -19.38
N GLU A 187 -7.39 -0.32 -19.91
CA GLU A 187 -7.58 1.07 -19.53
C GLU A 187 -7.93 1.21 -18.05
N ASP A 188 -8.91 0.45 -17.57
CA ASP A 188 -9.33 0.48 -16.16
C ASP A 188 -8.23 -0.03 -15.21
N ALA A 189 -7.47 -1.06 -15.60
CA ALA A 189 -6.29 -1.50 -14.87
C ALA A 189 -5.24 -0.39 -14.74
N GLY A 190 -5.00 0.36 -15.81
CA GLY A 190 -4.09 1.50 -15.79
C GLY A 190 -4.59 2.63 -14.89
N ILE A 191 -5.89 2.95 -14.93
CA ILE A 191 -6.51 3.94 -14.04
C ILE A 191 -6.38 3.48 -12.59
N MET A 192 -6.69 2.23 -12.29
CA MET A 192 -6.61 1.65 -10.95
C MET A 192 -5.18 1.72 -10.40
N LEU A 193 -4.18 1.34 -11.19
CA LEU A 193 -2.76 1.37 -10.77
C LEU A 193 -2.29 2.79 -10.49
N ARG A 194 -2.63 3.76 -11.36
CA ARG A 194 -2.30 5.18 -11.16
C ARG A 194 -2.96 5.75 -9.91
N ASN A 195 -4.24 5.46 -9.69
CA ASN A 195 -4.95 5.88 -8.49
C ASN A 195 -4.34 5.26 -7.24
N TYR A 196 -3.94 3.99 -7.28
CA TYR A 196 -3.27 3.33 -6.17
C TYR A 196 -1.90 3.94 -5.88
N ALA A 197 -1.10 4.21 -6.91
CA ALA A 197 0.21 4.85 -6.76
C ALA A 197 0.07 6.27 -6.17
N GLN A 198 -0.91 7.06 -6.65
CA GLN A 198 -1.20 8.38 -6.13
C GLN A 198 -1.64 8.31 -4.66
N TYR A 199 -2.53 7.39 -4.31
CA TYR A 199 -2.97 7.17 -2.94
C TYR A 199 -1.79 6.82 -2.01
N GLN A 200 -0.88 5.93 -2.43
CA GLN A 200 0.30 5.57 -1.65
C GLN A 200 1.26 6.75 -1.48
N TYR A 201 1.45 7.55 -2.52
CA TYR A 201 2.25 8.78 -2.47
C TYR A 201 1.66 9.77 -1.45
N GLU A 202 0.37 10.09 -1.56
CA GLU A 202 -0.31 11.02 -0.66
C GLU A 202 -0.31 10.53 0.79
N ARG A 203 -0.53 9.24 1.01
CA ARG A 203 -0.46 8.63 2.33
C ARG A 203 0.92 8.79 2.96
N THR A 204 1.97 8.56 2.18
CA THR A 204 3.35 8.72 2.64
C THR A 204 3.67 10.20 2.90
N LEU A 205 3.22 11.09 2.01
CA LEU A 205 3.41 12.53 2.16
C LEU A 205 2.69 13.05 3.41
N LYS A 206 1.43 12.65 3.64
CA LYS A 206 0.70 12.97 4.88
C LYS A 206 1.47 12.57 6.13
N SER A 207 2.11 11.40 6.13
CA SER A 207 2.96 10.93 7.23
C SER A 207 4.17 11.83 7.49
N TYR A 208 4.87 12.24 6.44
CA TYR A 208 6.00 13.16 6.56
C TYR A 208 5.55 14.54 7.04
N ILE A 209 4.42 15.04 6.52
CA ILE A 209 3.80 16.28 6.98
C ILE A 209 3.47 16.19 8.47
N ALA A 210 2.76 15.12 8.92
CA ALA A 210 2.43 14.92 10.33
C ALA A 210 3.67 14.91 11.22
N THR A 211 4.71 14.19 10.80
CA THR A 211 5.96 14.11 11.56
C THR A 211 6.65 15.47 11.68
N SER A 212 6.76 16.21 10.58
CA SER A 212 7.39 17.55 10.57
C SER A 212 6.54 18.57 11.33
N LEU A 213 5.22 18.51 11.19
CA LEU A 213 4.27 19.39 11.90
C LEU A 213 4.39 19.20 13.41
N ILE A 214 4.29 17.95 13.89
CA ILE A 214 4.37 17.65 15.33
C ILE A 214 5.74 18.06 15.89
N ALA A 215 6.82 17.81 15.15
CA ALA A 215 8.17 18.19 15.58
C ALA A 215 8.40 19.71 15.57
N GLY A 216 7.75 20.44 14.66
CA GLY A 216 7.86 21.89 14.54
C GLY A 216 6.97 22.66 15.51
N CYS A 217 5.91 22.05 16.04
CA CYS A 217 5.04 22.67 17.02
C CYS A 217 5.72 22.79 18.39
N THR A 218 5.37 23.86 19.12
CA THR A 218 5.64 23.96 20.55
C THR A 218 4.38 23.66 21.30
N TYR A 219 4.42 22.68 22.22
CA TYR A 219 3.30 22.29 23.04
C TYR A 219 3.51 22.79 24.46
N GLU A 220 2.49 23.43 25.00
CA GLU A 220 2.38 23.65 26.44
C GLU A 220 1.97 22.33 27.13
N GLU A 221 1.21 22.36 28.20
CA GLU A 221 0.74 21.14 28.85
C GLU A 221 -0.38 20.50 28.00
N VAL A 222 -0.10 19.34 27.35
CA VAL A 222 -1.12 18.58 26.62
C VAL A 222 -2.14 18.04 27.64
N PRO A 223 -3.46 18.25 27.45
CA PRO A 223 -4.46 17.78 28.41
C PRO A 223 -4.38 16.27 28.62
N GLU A 224 -4.25 15.85 29.87
CA GLU A 224 -4.13 14.43 30.24
C GLU A 224 -5.38 13.65 29.82
N SER A 225 -6.57 14.27 29.96
CA SER A 225 -7.86 13.70 29.50
C SER A 225 -7.91 13.44 27.99
N LEU A 226 -7.31 14.32 27.19
CA LEU A 226 -7.25 14.13 25.74
C LEU A 226 -6.32 12.95 25.37
N VAL A 227 -5.18 12.83 26.06
CA VAL A 227 -4.27 11.69 25.86
C VAL A 227 -4.92 10.37 26.25
N GLU A 228 -5.65 10.34 27.39
CA GLU A 228 -6.38 9.17 27.84
C GLU A 228 -7.49 8.75 26.85
N ASP A 229 -8.18 9.73 26.28
CA ASP A 229 -9.22 9.49 25.28
C ASP A 229 -8.66 8.85 23.99
N TYR A 230 -7.57 9.39 23.46
CA TYR A 230 -6.88 8.78 22.34
C TYR A 230 -6.35 7.37 22.67
N ARG A 231 -5.84 7.17 23.89
CA ARG A 231 -5.36 5.86 24.32
C ARG A 231 -6.48 4.82 24.32
N ASN A 232 -7.64 5.17 24.86
CA ASN A 232 -8.81 4.29 24.92
C ASN A 232 -9.33 3.96 23.51
N SER A 233 -9.38 4.95 22.61
CA SER A 233 -9.75 4.75 21.21
C SER A 233 -8.79 3.78 20.52
N LEU A 234 -7.48 4.03 20.59
CA LEU A 234 -6.45 3.17 19.98
C LEU A 234 -6.51 1.74 20.52
N GLN A 235 -6.69 1.57 21.82
CA GLN A 235 -6.81 0.24 22.42
C GLN A 235 -8.05 -0.49 21.88
N THR A 236 -9.18 0.17 21.81
CA THR A 236 -10.42 -0.41 21.28
C THR A 236 -10.27 -0.80 19.81
N ASP A 237 -9.64 0.04 18.99
CA ASP A 237 -9.40 -0.23 17.58
C ASP A 237 -8.50 -1.47 17.39
N PHE A 238 -7.40 -1.55 18.12
CA PHE A 238 -6.51 -2.72 18.05
C PHE A 238 -7.15 -4.00 18.57
N GLU A 239 -8.00 -3.92 19.61
CA GLU A 239 -8.76 -5.07 20.11
C GLU A 239 -9.79 -5.56 19.05
N ASN A 240 -10.44 -4.65 18.35
CA ASN A 240 -11.38 -4.97 17.27
C ASN A 240 -10.65 -5.60 16.07
N GLU A 241 -9.50 -5.05 15.67
CA GLU A 241 -8.69 -5.60 14.60
C GLU A 241 -8.15 -7.00 14.94
N ALA A 242 -7.69 -7.21 16.17
CA ALA A 242 -7.25 -8.51 16.67
C ALA A 242 -8.40 -9.53 16.66
N ALA A 243 -9.59 -9.12 17.13
CA ALA A 243 -10.78 -9.97 17.11
C ALA A 243 -11.20 -10.32 15.68
N ALA A 244 -11.17 -9.36 14.75
CA ALA A 244 -11.45 -9.60 13.33
C ALA A 244 -10.43 -10.56 12.67
N ALA A 245 -9.17 -10.54 13.14
CA ALA A 245 -8.13 -11.47 12.72
C ALA A 245 -8.21 -12.84 13.43
N GLY A 246 -9.05 -12.98 14.47
CA GLY A 246 -9.21 -14.20 15.24
C GLY A 246 -8.01 -14.53 16.16
N VAL A 247 -7.28 -13.49 16.61
CA VAL A 247 -6.09 -13.64 17.49
C VAL A 247 -6.23 -12.75 18.73
N SER A 248 -5.34 -12.94 19.72
CA SER A 248 -5.28 -12.01 20.86
C SER A 248 -4.61 -10.68 20.45
N LEU A 249 -4.83 -9.62 21.24
CA LEU A 249 -4.19 -8.32 21.03
C LEU A 249 -2.65 -8.47 21.00
N GLU A 250 -2.08 -9.26 21.91
CA GLU A 250 -0.62 -9.48 21.97
C GLU A 250 -0.12 -10.15 20.68
N GLN A 251 -0.85 -11.15 20.18
CA GLN A 251 -0.50 -11.82 18.92
C GLN A 251 -0.64 -10.88 17.73
N TYR A 252 -1.70 -10.07 17.72
CA TYR A 252 -1.92 -9.07 16.68
C TYR A 252 -0.79 -8.04 16.64
N MET A 253 -0.44 -7.47 17.80
CA MET A 253 0.63 -6.47 17.92
C MET A 253 2.01 -7.05 17.56
N ALA A 254 2.29 -8.28 17.97
CA ALA A 254 3.54 -8.95 17.63
C ALA A 254 3.67 -9.26 16.13
N ASN A 255 2.60 -9.72 15.50
CA ASN A 255 2.61 -10.13 14.09
C ASN A 255 2.55 -8.95 13.11
N THR A 256 1.82 -7.89 13.48
CA THR A 256 1.54 -6.75 12.59
C THR A 256 2.54 -5.63 12.79
N TYR A 257 2.90 -5.37 14.05
CA TYR A 257 3.72 -4.21 14.42
C TYR A 257 5.07 -4.58 15.03
N TYR A 258 5.34 -5.87 15.23
CA TYR A 258 6.57 -6.38 15.86
C TYR A 258 6.80 -5.84 17.28
N ILE A 259 5.70 -5.56 18.01
CA ILE A 259 5.70 -5.08 19.39
C ILE A 259 5.53 -6.27 20.33
N SER A 260 6.45 -6.41 21.29
CA SER A 260 6.34 -7.45 22.32
C SER A 260 5.25 -7.10 23.33
N ALA A 261 4.66 -8.13 23.96
CA ALA A 261 3.59 -7.96 24.96
C ALA A 261 3.96 -6.98 26.08
N ASP A 262 5.21 -7.02 26.57
CA ASP A 262 5.70 -6.14 27.64
C ASP A 262 5.83 -4.66 27.22
N SER A 263 5.73 -4.36 25.92
CA SER A 263 5.90 -3.02 25.35
C SER A 263 4.59 -2.43 24.83
N ILE A 264 3.47 -3.15 24.93
CA ILE A 264 2.17 -2.69 24.38
C ILE A 264 1.67 -1.45 25.11
N GLU A 265 1.69 -1.45 26.43
CA GLU A 265 1.22 -0.31 27.23
C GLU A 265 2.03 0.96 26.93
N ASP A 266 3.38 0.86 26.99
CA ASP A 266 4.26 1.98 26.68
C ASP A 266 4.06 2.47 25.20
N GLY A 267 3.81 1.53 24.30
CA GLY A 267 3.52 1.83 22.90
C GLY A 267 2.19 2.56 22.71
N LEU A 268 1.14 2.15 23.40
CA LEU A 268 -0.16 2.82 23.39
C LEU A 268 -0.08 4.23 23.97
N ASP A 269 0.61 4.41 25.10
CA ASP A 269 0.79 5.71 25.73
C ASP A 269 1.55 6.69 24.82
N ALA A 270 2.62 6.21 24.17
CA ALA A 270 3.39 7.02 23.23
C ALA A 270 2.57 7.39 21.98
N ALA A 271 1.79 6.44 21.46
CA ALA A 271 0.91 6.67 20.32
C ALA A 271 -0.21 7.66 20.67
N ALA A 272 -0.84 7.50 21.84
CA ALA A 272 -1.89 8.38 22.31
C ALA A 272 -1.41 9.84 22.46
N LEU A 273 -0.26 10.04 23.09
CA LEU A 273 0.35 11.36 23.22
C LEU A 273 0.65 11.98 21.84
N ARG A 274 1.12 11.17 20.89
CA ARG A 274 1.35 11.63 19.51
C ARG A 274 0.04 12.04 18.85
N CYS A 275 -1.01 11.24 18.96
CA CYS A 275 -2.34 11.54 18.40
C CYS A 275 -2.93 12.81 19.02
N ALA A 276 -2.80 13.00 20.34
CA ALA A 276 -3.27 14.20 21.02
C ALA A 276 -2.53 15.47 20.51
N LYS A 277 -1.21 15.39 20.32
CA LYS A 277 -0.42 16.48 19.74
C LYS A 277 -0.82 16.79 18.31
N GLU A 278 -1.02 15.75 17.49
CA GLU A 278 -1.45 15.87 16.10
C GLU A 278 -2.85 16.51 16.02
N GLY A 279 -3.79 16.04 16.84
CA GLY A 279 -5.14 16.59 16.90
C GLY A 279 -5.17 18.07 17.27
N LEU A 280 -4.40 18.48 18.28
CA LEU A 280 -4.25 19.89 18.66
C LEU A 280 -3.71 20.74 17.50
N ALA A 281 -2.67 20.26 16.81
CA ALA A 281 -2.07 20.98 15.69
C ALA A 281 -3.02 21.07 14.49
N LEU A 282 -3.71 19.98 14.12
CA LEU A 282 -4.64 19.97 13.01
C LEU A 282 -5.85 20.87 13.28
N GLN A 283 -6.39 20.85 14.50
CA GLN A 283 -7.47 21.77 14.89
C GLN A 283 -7.02 23.23 14.85
N ALA A 284 -5.80 23.53 15.30
CA ALA A 284 -5.26 24.90 15.25
C ALA A 284 -5.08 25.38 13.79
N ILE A 285 -4.65 24.51 12.88
CA ILE A 285 -4.60 24.83 11.42
C ILE A 285 -6.02 25.03 10.88
N ALA A 286 -6.97 24.16 11.23
CA ALA A 286 -8.36 24.30 10.80
C ALA A 286 -8.94 25.66 11.21
N ASN A 287 -8.69 26.07 12.46
CA ASN A 287 -9.10 27.39 12.97
C ASN A 287 -8.44 28.53 12.18
N ALA A 288 -7.14 28.44 11.94
CA ALA A 288 -6.38 29.48 11.25
C ALA A 288 -6.77 29.64 9.77
N GLU A 289 -7.12 28.55 9.09
CA GLU A 289 -7.47 28.55 7.67
C GLU A 289 -9.01 28.59 7.43
N GLY A 290 -9.81 28.54 8.49
CA GLY A 290 -11.29 28.50 8.37
C GLY A 290 -11.82 27.20 7.78
N ILE A 291 -11.08 26.10 7.93
CA ILE A 291 -11.49 24.77 7.48
C ILE A 291 -12.51 24.21 8.48
N SER A 292 -13.65 23.76 7.98
CA SER A 292 -14.72 23.20 8.80
C SER A 292 -15.44 22.07 8.05
N VAL A 293 -16.23 21.30 8.76
CA VAL A 293 -17.12 20.25 8.23
C VAL A 293 -18.56 20.68 8.45
N SER A 294 -19.33 20.81 7.37
CA SER A 294 -20.75 21.12 7.44
C SER A 294 -21.56 19.88 7.84
N ASP A 295 -22.79 20.11 8.31
CA ASP A 295 -23.72 19.00 8.62
C ASP A 295 -24.10 18.21 7.36
N GLU A 296 -24.17 18.88 6.20
CA GLU A 296 -24.46 18.25 4.90
C GLU A 296 -23.33 17.30 4.49
N GLU A 297 -22.06 17.73 4.56
CA GLU A 297 -20.90 16.88 4.27
C GLU A 297 -20.84 15.68 5.23
N LEU A 298 -21.16 15.88 6.50
CA LEU A 298 -21.19 14.81 7.48
C LEU A 298 -22.27 13.78 7.15
N ASP A 299 -23.50 14.23 6.90
CA ASP A 299 -24.63 13.34 6.61
C ASP A 299 -24.40 12.57 5.29
N GLU A 300 -23.83 13.20 4.25
CA GLU A 300 -23.43 12.52 3.00
C GLU A 300 -22.38 11.43 3.25
N THR A 301 -21.37 11.73 4.08
CA THR A 301 -20.33 10.76 4.44
C THR A 301 -20.89 9.57 5.19
N ILE A 302 -21.72 9.81 6.20
CA ILE A 302 -22.38 8.75 6.98
C ILE A 302 -23.27 7.90 6.07
N ALA A 303 -24.06 8.53 5.17
CA ALA A 303 -24.88 7.80 4.20
C ALA A 303 -24.04 6.89 3.29
N GLY A 304 -22.84 7.31 2.93
CA GLY A 304 -21.90 6.50 2.16
C GLY A 304 -21.42 5.25 2.90
N TYR A 305 -21.20 5.35 4.20
CA TYR A 305 -20.81 4.20 5.05
C TYR A 305 -21.95 3.24 5.31
N THR A 306 -23.18 3.74 5.51
CA THR A 306 -24.37 2.94 5.87
C THR A 306 -25.07 2.30 4.66
N SER A 307 -24.65 2.63 3.43
CA SER A 307 -25.22 2.04 2.21
C SER A 307 -24.77 0.59 1.93
N SER A 308 -23.85 0.04 2.71
CA SER A 308 -23.49 -1.37 2.67
C SER A 308 -24.36 -2.17 3.66
N ASP A 309 -24.99 -3.25 3.20
CA ASP A 309 -25.91 -4.12 3.96
C ASP A 309 -25.36 -4.71 5.29
N ASP A 310 -24.12 -4.40 5.66
CA ASP A 310 -23.43 -4.87 6.87
C ASP A 310 -23.32 -3.79 7.98
N ALA A 311 -23.91 -2.61 7.83
CA ALA A 311 -23.77 -1.50 8.77
C ALA A 311 -24.90 -1.50 9.84
N GLU A 312 -24.84 -2.44 10.80
CA GLU A 312 -25.66 -2.37 12.04
C GLU A 312 -24.96 -1.57 13.16
N GLU A 313 -23.76 -1.04 12.97
CA GLU A 313 -23.06 -0.23 13.98
C GLU A 313 -23.43 1.25 13.83
N GLU A 314 -23.98 1.81 14.91
CA GLU A 314 -24.29 3.23 15.03
C GLU A 314 -22.99 4.03 15.04
N LEU A 315 -22.60 4.61 13.88
CA LEU A 315 -21.43 5.46 13.76
C LEU A 315 -21.54 6.69 14.68
N ASP A 316 -20.52 6.94 15.49
CA ASP A 316 -20.44 8.18 16.25
C ASP A 316 -20.21 9.37 15.30
N LYS A 317 -21.24 10.19 15.15
CA LYS A 317 -21.24 11.34 14.24
C LYS A 317 -20.10 12.32 14.50
N GLU A 318 -19.74 12.54 15.75
CA GLU A 318 -18.68 13.49 16.07
C GLU A 318 -17.29 12.92 15.76
N SER A 319 -17.06 11.64 15.95
CA SER A 319 -15.83 10.98 15.50
C SER A 319 -15.68 11.04 13.97
N VAL A 320 -16.76 10.83 13.23
CA VAL A 320 -16.76 10.99 11.76
C VAL A 320 -16.46 12.44 11.36
N ARG A 321 -17.03 13.43 12.07
CA ARG A 321 -16.79 14.86 11.81
C ARG A 321 -15.32 15.23 12.03
N VAL A 322 -14.70 14.75 13.11
CA VAL A 322 -13.29 15.00 13.41
C VAL A 322 -12.38 14.36 12.35
N SER A 323 -12.67 13.12 11.96
CA SER A 323 -11.93 12.45 10.90
C SER A 323 -11.98 13.23 9.57
N LEU A 324 -13.16 13.69 9.18
CA LEU A 324 -13.36 14.53 8.00
C LEU A 324 -12.58 15.85 8.09
N LEU A 325 -12.61 16.49 9.26
CA LEU A 325 -11.87 17.73 9.47
C LEU A 325 -10.35 17.51 9.27
N TYR A 326 -9.81 16.44 9.85
CA TYR A 326 -8.40 16.12 9.70
C TYR A 326 -8.03 15.79 8.25
N ASP A 327 -8.88 15.04 7.55
CA ASP A 327 -8.67 14.76 6.12
C ASP A 327 -8.69 16.06 5.28
N LYS A 328 -9.55 17.01 5.58
CA LYS A 328 -9.59 18.33 4.89
C LYS A 328 -8.32 19.15 5.18
N VAL A 329 -7.82 19.15 6.43
CA VAL A 329 -6.58 19.84 6.78
C VAL A 329 -5.38 19.17 6.11
N TYR A 330 -5.33 17.84 6.11
CA TYR A 330 -4.26 17.13 5.39
C TYR A 330 -4.34 17.34 3.87
N SER A 331 -5.52 17.39 3.28
CA SER A 331 -5.67 17.70 1.86
C SER A 331 -5.14 19.09 1.53
N PHE A 332 -5.45 20.08 2.36
CA PHE A 332 -4.89 21.42 2.25
C PHE A 332 -3.35 21.42 2.35
N LEU A 333 -2.77 20.68 3.30
CA LEU A 333 -1.31 20.58 3.44
C LEU A 333 -0.67 19.80 2.28
N VAL A 334 -1.33 18.75 1.78
CA VAL A 334 -0.88 17.99 0.60
C VAL A 334 -0.88 18.87 -0.66
N GLU A 335 -1.83 19.77 -0.84
CA GLU A 335 -1.82 20.74 -1.95
C GLU A 335 -0.58 21.64 -1.90
N ILE A 336 -0.15 22.05 -0.70
CA ILE A 336 1.06 22.87 -0.53
C ILE A 336 2.35 22.08 -0.84
N TYR A 337 2.40 20.82 -0.45
CA TYR A 337 3.63 20.03 -0.47
C TYR A 337 3.69 18.99 -1.58
N GLY A 338 2.60 18.73 -2.27
CA GLY A 338 2.48 17.65 -3.26
C GLY A 338 2.97 18.02 -4.67
N GLU A 339 3.36 19.28 -4.92
CA GLU A 339 3.92 19.76 -6.20
C GLU A 339 5.40 19.39 -6.40
#